data_7b8c3b853d8097b99c82e4a245c2db7a
#
_entry.id   7b8c3b853d8097b99c82e4a245c2db7a
#
_cell.length_a   1.000
_cell.length_b   1.000
_cell.length_c   1.000
_cell.angle_alpha   90.00
_cell.angle_beta   90.00
_cell.angle_gamma   90.00
#
_symmetry.space_group_name_H-M   'P 1'
#
loop_
_entity.id
_entity.type
_entity.pdbx_description
1 polymer ?
#
loop_
_entity_poly.entity_id
_entity_poly.type
_entity_poly.pdbx_seq_one_letter_code
_entity_poly.pdbx_strand_id
1 'polypeptide(L)'
;MLKNKKYFIDQLNSSKAFQFVSKYHYSHRGFKKAILNLGIFKNDTKELVGVLQWGCSAQDKIRLDRYVKEPIDKNQYLELNRFAMADSEGENSESQAISLGIKWIKQNWKHIKLLVSYAGRKEGNYGYIYQATNWEYLGYFISPGFWICDGEEYHQLTLWYQYNKKCQDKSNFINGICSLYHDVRQYWSKQFIYIQRLDKKLTPINKKEQYPKPSTDYPIKTKEKIYKEDLNYFNKTQNIKEIPKFYYIEDELLFTKKTLKRRGQIEEKKEVYAVYNENGLLEDIYEEISDIKITGYLKEGIKKAIKENRKYKNKYFKKFKNKEDVLPDLNIEPICWIDNIPFYNRSDVVKYANVTRQAVQNSFKNNGKTIGGKKIIWNKNNT
;
A
#
# COMPACT_ATOMS: atom_id res chain seq x y z
N MET A 1 22.05 32.25 -19.01
CA MET A 1 21.45 31.12 -19.73
C MET A 1 22.30 29.87 -19.48
N LEU A 2 21.71 28.83 -18.94
CA LEU A 2 22.42 27.59 -18.66
C LEU A 2 22.28 26.66 -19.87
N LYS A 3 23.38 26.10 -20.37
CA LYS A 3 23.42 25.27 -21.56
C LYS A 3 24.41 24.11 -21.48
N ASN A 4 24.19 23.08 -22.26
CA ASN A 4 25.15 22.04 -22.59
C ASN A 4 25.48 22.10 -24.10
N LYS A 5 26.11 21.05 -24.65
CA LYS A 5 26.43 21.01 -26.11
C LYS A 5 25.19 21.06 -27.00
N LYS A 6 24.06 20.49 -26.59
CA LYS A 6 22.86 20.31 -27.43
C LYS A 6 21.74 21.27 -27.04
N TYR A 7 21.55 21.52 -25.75
CA TYR A 7 20.40 22.24 -25.23
C TYR A 7 20.80 23.43 -24.36
N PHE A 8 19.91 24.43 -24.31
CA PHE A 8 19.84 25.40 -23.24
C PHE A 8 18.49 25.34 -22.53
N ILE A 9 18.45 25.86 -21.32
CA ILE A 9 17.25 25.87 -20.50
C ILE A 9 16.91 27.30 -20.09
N ASP A 10 15.63 27.61 -20.13
CA ASP A 10 15.12 28.89 -19.66
C ASP A 10 13.70 28.74 -19.06
N GLN A 11 13.28 29.76 -18.33
CA GLN A 11 11.95 29.80 -17.76
C GLN A 11 10.89 29.94 -18.87
N LEU A 12 9.80 29.18 -18.73
CA LEU A 12 8.76 29.11 -19.76
C LEU A 12 7.41 29.59 -19.19
N ASN A 13 6.66 30.29 -20.02
CA ASN A 13 5.28 30.66 -19.71
C ASN A 13 4.41 29.43 -19.46
N SER A 14 3.54 29.51 -18.44
CA SER A 14 2.69 28.39 -18.01
C SER A 14 1.76 27.87 -19.11
N SER A 15 1.23 28.75 -19.98
CA SER A 15 0.36 28.34 -21.10
C SER A 15 1.11 27.51 -22.13
N LYS A 16 2.31 27.97 -22.53
CA LYS A 16 3.18 27.22 -23.47
C LYS A 16 3.63 25.89 -22.87
N ALA A 17 4.01 25.88 -21.57
CA ALA A 17 4.38 24.67 -20.87
C ALA A 17 3.23 23.66 -20.82
N PHE A 18 2.02 24.12 -20.51
CA PHE A 18 0.83 23.28 -20.48
C PHE A 18 0.52 22.67 -21.84
N GLN A 19 0.56 23.47 -22.91
CA GLN A 19 0.32 23.00 -24.28
C GLN A 19 1.34 21.95 -24.70
N PHE A 20 2.64 22.18 -24.45
CA PHE A 20 3.70 21.24 -24.78
C PHE A 20 3.52 19.91 -24.03
N VAL A 21 3.33 19.95 -22.71
CA VAL A 21 3.14 18.75 -21.91
C VAL A 21 1.87 18.00 -22.32
N SER A 22 0.78 18.70 -22.63
CA SER A 22 -0.45 18.06 -23.11
C SER A 22 -0.27 17.35 -24.45
N LYS A 23 0.66 17.80 -25.28
CA LYS A 23 0.98 17.17 -26.57
C LYS A 23 1.87 15.93 -26.42
N TYR A 24 2.95 16.04 -25.64
CA TYR A 24 4.03 15.03 -25.64
C TYR A 24 4.05 14.11 -24.42
N HIS A 25 3.42 14.50 -23.31
CA HIS A 25 3.41 13.64 -22.13
C HIS A 25 2.36 12.54 -22.28
N TYR A 26 2.68 11.31 -21.87
CA TYR A 26 1.82 10.13 -21.96
C TYR A 26 0.41 10.31 -21.36
N SER A 27 0.27 11.18 -20.35
CA SER A 27 -1.03 11.47 -19.73
C SER A 27 -1.86 12.51 -20.50
N HIS A 28 -1.31 13.12 -21.55
CA HIS A 28 -1.88 14.21 -22.32
C HIS A 28 -2.45 15.37 -21.46
N ARG A 29 -1.86 15.61 -20.29
CA ARG A 29 -2.31 16.63 -19.34
C ARG A 29 -1.13 17.34 -18.69
N GLY A 30 -1.05 18.64 -18.92
CA GLY A 30 -0.13 19.51 -18.20
C GLY A 30 -0.56 19.71 -16.74
N PHE A 31 0.36 20.14 -15.90
CA PHE A 31 0.13 20.42 -14.48
C PHE A 31 -0.14 21.92 -14.29
N LYS A 32 -1.42 22.28 -14.06
CA LYS A 32 -1.84 23.69 -13.95
C LYS A 32 -1.30 24.42 -12.72
N LYS A 33 -0.96 23.68 -11.65
CA LYS A 33 -0.42 24.25 -10.39
C LYS A 33 1.11 24.23 -10.34
N ALA A 34 1.79 24.12 -11.48
CA ALA A 34 3.24 24.25 -11.53
C ALA A 34 3.65 25.66 -11.11
N ILE A 35 4.60 25.75 -10.19
CA ILE A 35 5.17 27.03 -9.71
C ILE A 35 6.41 27.44 -10.49
N LEU A 36 7.06 26.48 -11.15
CA LEU A 36 8.19 26.71 -12.04
C LEU A 36 8.04 25.83 -13.27
N ASN A 37 8.05 26.46 -14.44
CA ASN A 37 8.09 25.79 -15.73
C ASN A 37 9.41 26.11 -16.40
N LEU A 38 10.17 25.08 -16.77
CA LEU A 38 11.44 25.22 -17.48
C LEU A 38 11.30 24.60 -18.87
N GLY A 39 11.59 25.39 -19.90
CA GLY A 39 11.66 24.95 -21.29
C GLY A 39 13.08 24.52 -21.64
N ILE A 40 13.19 23.41 -22.36
CA ILE A 40 14.41 22.90 -22.95
C ILE A 40 14.41 23.26 -24.43
N PHE A 41 15.40 23.97 -24.88
CA PHE A 41 15.51 24.48 -26.24
C PHE A 41 16.78 23.95 -26.90
N LYS A 42 16.73 23.67 -28.19
CA LYS A 42 17.94 23.39 -28.98
C LYS A 42 18.83 24.61 -29.07
N ASN A 43 20.14 24.38 -29.01
CA ASN A 43 21.11 25.51 -29.09
C ASN A 43 21.14 26.18 -30.47
N ASP A 44 20.96 25.40 -31.52
CA ASP A 44 21.01 25.84 -32.95
C ASP A 44 19.70 26.50 -33.35
N THR A 45 18.60 25.78 -33.33
CA THR A 45 17.30 26.21 -33.87
C THR A 45 16.48 27.06 -32.92
N LYS A 46 16.82 27.08 -31.62
CA LYS A 46 16.02 27.69 -30.54
C LYS A 46 14.62 27.06 -30.38
N GLU A 47 14.40 25.91 -30.97
CA GLU A 47 13.16 25.17 -30.88
C GLU A 47 12.94 24.64 -29.46
N LEU A 48 11.71 24.75 -28.96
CA LEU A 48 11.28 24.14 -27.69
C LEU A 48 11.08 22.65 -27.89
N VAL A 49 11.90 21.82 -27.25
CA VAL A 49 11.91 20.37 -27.39
C VAL A 49 11.67 19.62 -26.10
N GLY A 50 11.52 20.32 -24.98
CA GLY A 50 11.21 19.69 -23.72
C GLY A 50 10.67 20.66 -22.68
N VAL A 51 9.92 20.14 -21.71
CA VAL A 51 9.37 20.93 -20.59
C VAL A 51 9.44 20.15 -19.30
N LEU A 52 9.95 20.82 -18.26
CA LEU A 52 9.94 20.38 -16.87
C LEU A 52 8.96 21.24 -16.09
N GLN A 53 7.92 20.66 -15.51
CA GLN A 53 6.97 21.34 -14.66
C GLN A 53 7.20 20.96 -13.19
N TRP A 54 7.62 21.92 -12.40
CA TRP A 54 7.92 21.76 -11.00
C TRP A 54 6.86 22.45 -10.14
N GLY A 55 6.47 21.82 -9.04
CA GLY A 55 5.49 22.39 -8.13
C GLY A 55 5.54 21.72 -6.76
N CYS A 56 4.50 21.98 -5.98
CA CYS A 56 4.26 21.24 -4.74
C CYS A 56 3.45 19.97 -5.04
N SER A 57 3.48 19.03 -4.11
CA SER A 57 2.59 17.87 -4.16
C SER A 57 1.12 18.31 -4.29
N ALA A 58 0.33 17.53 -5.01
CA ALA A 58 -1.12 17.74 -5.11
C ALA A 58 -1.86 17.53 -3.77
N GLN A 59 -1.20 16.97 -2.76
CA GLN A 59 -1.78 16.74 -1.44
C GLN A 59 -1.60 17.97 -0.53
N ASP A 60 -2.69 18.42 0.10
CA ASP A 60 -2.68 19.59 0.98
C ASP A 60 -1.78 19.43 2.23
N LYS A 61 -1.60 18.21 2.69
CA LYS A 61 -0.72 17.86 3.81
C LYS A 61 0.54 17.19 3.30
N ILE A 62 1.55 17.99 3.01
CA ILE A 62 2.84 17.46 2.58
C ILE A 62 3.61 16.99 3.81
N ARG A 63 4.00 15.74 3.76
CA ARG A 63 4.86 15.15 4.78
C ARG A 63 6.28 15.02 4.24
N LEU A 64 7.06 16.07 4.42
CA LEU A 64 8.46 16.11 3.99
C LEU A 64 9.36 15.20 4.83
N ASP A 65 8.92 14.88 6.04
CA ASP A 65 9.49 13.85 6.92
C ASP A 65 9.55 12.44 6.31
N ARG A 66 8.92 12.23 5.15
CA ARG A 66 9.03 10.97 4.37
C ARG A 66 10.34 10.85 3.61
N TYR A 67 11.03 11.94 3.38
CA TYR A 67 12.18 11.98 2.48
C TYR A 67 13.47 12.23 3.23
N VAL A 68 13.46 13.16 4.18
CA VAL A 68 14.63 13.59 4.94
C VAL A 68 14.30 13.71 6.42
N LYS A 69 15.33 13.59 7.27
CA LYS A 69 15.19 13.61 8.73
C LYS A 69 15.04 15.04 9.25
N GLU A 70 15.75 15.96 8.64
CA GLU A 70 15.75 17.36 9.04
C GLU A 70 14.43 18.03 8.63
N PRO A 71 13.88 18.92 9.46
CA PRO A 71 12.70 19.69 9.10
C PRO A 71 13.02 20.65 7.95
N ILE A 72 12.20 20.64 6.92
CA ILE A 72 12.24 21.57 5.80
C ILE A 72 10.86 22.15 5.54
N ASP A 73 10.83 23.42 5.14
CA ASP A 73 9.59 24.11 4.83
C ASP A 73 9.06 23.73 3.43
N LYS A 74 7.76 23.92 3.23
CA LYS A 74 7.08 23.64 1.94
C LYS A 74 7.67 24.44 0.77
N ASN A 75 8.20 25.61 1.02
CA ASN A 75 8.85 26.47 0.01
C ASN A 75 10.29 26.07 -0.29
N GLN A 76 10.86 25.09 0.45
CA GLN A 76 12.23 24.63 0.27
C GLN A 76 12.33 23.32 -0.53
N TYR A 77 11.21 22.81 -1.05
CA TYR A 77 11.21 21.63 -1.91
C TYR A 77 10.41 21.85 -3.18
N LEU A 78 10.72 21.06 -4.20
CA LEU A 78 9.97 20.97 -5.44
C LEU A 78 9.73 19.51 -5.81
N GLU A 79 8.55 19.23 -6.35
CA GLU A 79 8.22 17.97 -6.99
C GLU A 79 8.24 18.15 -8.51
N LEU A 80 8.93 17.25 -9.22
CA LEU A 80 8.82 17.18 -10.68
C LEU A 80 7.49 16.54 -11.04
N ASN A 81 6.47 17.38 -11.23
CA ASN A 81 5.10 16.92 -11.45
C ASN A 81 4.86 16.40 -12.87
N ARG A 82 5.52 17.02 -13.86
CA ARG A 82 5.47 16.60 -15.27
C ARG A 82 6.80 16.86 -15.93
N PHE A 83 7.17 15.93 -16.77
CA PHE A 83 8.30 16.06 -17.68
C PHE A 83 7.92 15.46 -19.04
N ALA A 84 8.20 16.18 -20.09
CA ALA A 84 7.99 15.73 -21.47
C ALA A 84 9.13 16.22 -22.36
N MET A 85 9.57 15.35 -23.28
CA MET A 85 10.43 15.68 -24.40
C MET A 85 9.66 15.42 -25.71
N ALA A 86 10.02 16.10 -26.77
CA ALA A 86 9.53 15.80 -28.11
C ALA A 86 10.08 14.44 -28.58
N ASP A 87 9.25 13.67 -29.27
CA ASP A 87 9.61 12.32 -29.76
C ASP A 87 10.78 12.33 -30.76
N SER A 88 11.05 13.48 -31.37
CA SER A 88 12.19 13.69 -32.26
C SER A 88 13.56 13.71 -31.59
N GLU A 89 13.58 13.81 -30.26
CA GLU A 89 14.84 13.86 -29.51
C GLU A 89 15.39 12.45 -29.28
N GLY A 90 16.68 12.27 -29.52
CA GLY A 90 17.32 10.96 -29.42
C GLY A 90 17.57 10.53 -27.96
N GLU A 91 18.19 9.38 -27.82
CA GLU A 91 18.54 8.77 -26.55
C GLU A 91 19.28 9.74 -25.61
N ASN A 92 19.07 9.58 -24.30
CA ASN A 92 19.65 10.39 -23.23
C ASN A 92 19.26 11.88 -23.23
N SER A 93 18.37 12.34 -24.12
CA SER A 93 17.88 13.70 -24.11
C SER A 93 17.17 14.06 -22.81
N GLU A 94 16.39 13.13 -22.29
CA GLU A 94 15.64 13.29 -21.05
C GLU A 94 16.55 13.47 -19.82
N SER A 95 17.59 12.66 -19.67
CA SER A 95 18.55 12.79 -18.57
C SER A 95 19.37 14.09 -18.65
N GLN A 96 19.69 14.53 -19.87
CA GLN A 96 20.34 15.83 -20.09
C GLN A 96 19.41 16.98 -19.68
N ALA A 97 18.14 16.93 -20.06
CA ALA A 97 17.14 17.94 -19.68
C ALA A 97 16.95 18.03 -18.17
N ILE A 98 16.80 16.91 -17.47
CA ILE A 98 16.70 16.86 -16.01
C ILE A 98 17.96 17.44 -15.35
N SER A 99 19.14 17.07 -15.83
CA SER A 99 20.42 17.57 -15.32
C SER A 99 20.52 19.10 -15.47
N LEU A 100 20.09 19.66 -16.61
CA LEU A 100 20.02 21.09 -16.82
C LEU A 100 19.00 21.75 -15.87
N GLY A 101 17.83 21.16 -15.69
CA GLY A 101 16.80 21.64 -14.77
C GLY A 101 17.31 21.73 -13.33
N ILE A 102 17.97 20.67 -12.84
CA ILE A 102 18.58 20.65 -11.51
C ILE A 102 19.63 21.77 -11.36
N LYS A 103 20.51 21.92 -12.35
CA LYS A 103 21.52 23.00 -12.34
C LYS A 103 20.88 24.38 -12.33
N TRP A 104 19.83 24.58 -13.14
CA TRP A 104 19.10 25.85 -13.20
C TRP A 104 18.49 26.20 -11.84
N ILE A 105 17.81 25.25 -11.19
CA ILE A 105 17.22 25.43 -9.86
C ILE A 105 18.30 25.77 -8.83
N LYS A 106 19.42 25.06 -8.81
CA LYS A 106 20.54 25.33 -7.90
C LYS A 106 21.08 26.77 -8.03
N GLN A 107 21.13 27.29 -9.25
CA GLN A 107 21.67 28.63 -9.50
C GLN A 107 20.67 29.75 -9.17
N ASN A 108 19.40 29.55 -9.53
CA ASN A 108 18.40 30.61 -9.52
C ASN A 108 17.47 30.55 -8.29
N TRP A 109 17.25 29.36 -7.73
CA TRP A 109 16.34 29.13 -6.60
C TRP A 109 17.08 28.49 -5.41
N LYS A 110 18.03 29.22 -4.87
CA LYS A 110 18.95 28.77 -3.79
C LYS A 110 18.24 28.34 -2.50
N HIS A 111 17.00 28.78 -2.28
CA HIS A 111 16.18 28.40 -1.13
C HIS A 111 15.66 26.97 -1.26
N ILE A 112 15.63 26.39 -2.46
CA ILE A 112 15.21 24.99 -2.66
C ILE A 112 16.33 24.05 -2.20
N LYS A 113 15.99 23.17 -1.28
CA LYS A 113 16.92 22.22 -0.65
C LYS A 113 16.71 20.78 -1.14
N LEU A 114 15.49 20.45 -1.58
CA LEU A 114 15.09 19.10 -1.93
C LEU A 114 14.25 19.08 -3.21
N LEU A 115 14.59 18.16 -4.12
CA LEU A 115 13.75 17.81 -5.25
C LEU A 115 13.21 16.39 -5.04
N VAL A 116 11.97 16.17 -5.42
CA VAL A 116 11.27 14.89 -5.31
C VAL A 116 10.65 14.52 -6.64
N SER A 117 10.66 13.25 -6.99
CA SER A 117 9.88 12.73 -8.10
C SER A 117 9.50 11.27 -7.90
N TYR A 118 8.56 10.82 -8.71
CA TYR A 118 8.03 9.46 -8.65
C TYR A 118 8.08 8.80 -10.02
N ALA A 119 8.37 7.50 -10.02
CA ALA A 119 8.27 6.66 -11.20
C ALA A 119 7.46 5.40 -10.88
N GLY A 120 6.89 4.79 -11.88
CA GLY A 120 6.11 3.57 -11.72
C GLY A 120 4.77 3.62 -12.43
N ARG A 121 3.82 2.82 -12.00
CA ARG A 121 2.48 2.56 -12.54
C ARG A 121 2.45 1.60 -13.73
N LYS A 122 3.43 1.63 -14.63
CA LYS A 122 3.50 0.76 -15.80
C LYS A 122 4.75 -0.10 -15.78
N GLU A 123 4.65 -1.24 -16.41
CA GLU A 123 5.78 -2.14 -16.60
C GLU A 123 6.95 -1.39 -17.30
N GLY A 124 8.16 -1.60 -16.77
CA GLY A 124 9.37 -0.96 -17.32
C GLY A 124 9.64 0.46 -16.82
N ASN A 125 8.74 1.13 -16.14
CA ASN A 125 8.99 2.49 -15.63
C ASN A 125 9.62 2.46 -14.23
N TYR A 126 10.90 2.13 -14.16
CA TYR A 126 11.70 2.12 -12.93
C TYR A 126 12.35 3.46 -12.61
N GLY A 127 12.08 4.50 -13.37
CA GLY A 127 12.69 5.82 -13.19
C GLY A 127 14.13 5.88 -13.68
N TYR A 128 14.46 5.23 -14.78
CA TYR A 128 15.81 5.23 -15.36
C TYR A 128 16.38 6.64 -15.57
N ILE A 129 15.53 7.61 -15.93
CA ILE A 129 15.93 9.01 -16.09
C ILE A 129 16.42 9.63 -14.77
N TYR A 130 15.85 9.23 -13.63
CA TYR A 130 16.31 9.67 -12.30
C TYR A 130 17.59 8.94 -11.91
N GLN A 131 17.70 7.65 -12.21
CA GLN A 131 18.92 6.88 -11.97
C GLN A 131 20.09 7.45 -12.78
N ALA A 132 19.88 7.76 -14.05
CA ALA A 132 20.88 8.36 -14.96
C ALA A 132 21.32 9.79 -14.51
N THR A 133 20.52 10.46 -13.69
CA THR A 133 20.81 11.80 -13.15
C THR A 133 21.18 11.78 -11.67
N ASN A 134 21.56 10.61 -11.14
CA ASN A 134 22.06 10.40 -9.78
C ASN A 134 21.08 10.82 -8.66
N TRP A 135 19.78 10.64 -8.88
CA TRP A 135 18.82 10.78 -7.80
C TRP A 135 18.95 9.63 -6.81
N GLU A 136 18.68 9.89 -5.55
CA GLU A 136 18.69 8.89 -4.51
C GLU A 136 17.34 8.16 -4.48
N TYR A 137 17.38 6.84 -4.61
CA TYR A 137 16.19 6.00 -4.50
C TYR A 137 15.88 5.71 -3.04
N LEU A 138 14.69 6.04 -2.58
CA LEU A 138 14.23 5.82 -1.21
C LEU A 138 13.30 4.61 -1.05
N GLY A 139 13.13 3.83 -2.10
CA GLY A 139 12.20 2.72 -2.15
C GLY A 139 10.87 3.10 -2.81
N TYR A 140 9.81 2.40 -2.50
CA TYR A 140 8.52 2.56 -3.16
C TYR A 140 7.35 2.57 -2.17
N PHE A 141 6.19 3.02 -2.63
CA PHE A 141 4.90 2.79 -1.98
C PHE A 141 3.90 2.26 -3.00
N ILE A 142 2.80 1.69 -2.54
CA ILE A 142 1.70 1.28 -3.40
C ILE A 142 0.70 2.43 -3.53
N SER A 143 0.38 2.77 -4.77
CA SER A 143 -0.60 3.79 -5.11
C SER A 143 -1.89 3.13 -5.61
N PRO A 144 -3.06 3.46 -5.02
CA PRO A 144 -4.35 2.95 -5.45
C PRO A 144 -5.00 3.82 -6.53
N GLY A 145 -4.26 4.71 -7.15
CA GLY A 145 -4.81 5.78 -8.00
C GLY A 145 -5.16 5.40 -9.43
N PHE A 146 -5.28 4.11 -9.74
CA PHE A 146 -5.44 3.64 -11.10
C PHE A 146 -6.69 2.76 -11.25
N TRP A 147 -7.46 2.98 -12.31
CA TRP A 147 -8.73 2.33 -12.56
C TRP A 147 -8.84 1.87 -14.00
N ILE A 148 -9.54 0.77 -14.24
CA ILE A 148 -10.04 0.37 -15.55
C ILE A 148 -11.56 0.34 -15.45
N CYS A 149 -12.21 1.10 -16.33
CA CYS A 149 -13.67 1.13 -16.44
C CYS A 149 -14.04 0.87 -17.89
N ASP A 150 -14.83 -0.16 -18.15
CA ASP A 150 -15.21 -0.61 -19.49
C ASP A 150 -14.00 -0.78 -20.44
N GLY A 151 -12.88 -1.34 -19.91
CA GLY A 151 -11.65 -1.56 -20.65
C GLY A 151 -10.74 -0.33 -20.85
N GLU A 152 -11.16 0.87 -20.44
CA GLU A 152 -10.38 2.09 -20.54
C GLU A 152 -9.70 2.47 -19.22
N GLU A 153 -8.44 2.94 -19.34
CA GLU A 153 -7.65 3.37 -18.17
C GLU A 153 -8.02 4.78 -17.70
N TYR A 154 -8.29 4.91 -16.41
CA TYR A 154 -8.59 6.18 -15.76
C TYR A 154 -7.70 6.44 -14.54
N HIS A 155 -7.19 7.67 -14.45
CA HIS A 155 -6.65 8.15 -13.20
C HIS A 155 -7.78 8.53 -12.23
N GLN A 156 -7.63 8.28 -10.94
CA GLN A 156 -8.67 8.57 -9.94
C GLN A 156 -9.22 10.00 -10.02
N LEU A 157 -8.37 11.00 -10.25
CA LEU A 157 -8.84 12.39 -10.40
C LEU A 157 -9.75 12.58 -11.62
N THR A 158 -9.56 11.78 -12.68
CA THR A 158 -10.45 11.82 -13.86
C THR A 158 -11.83 11.25 -13.51
N LEU A 159 -11.85 10.14 -12.78
CA LEU A 159 -13.10 9.56 -12.31
C LEU A 159 -13.82 10.48 -11.30
N TRP A 160 -13.08 11.16 -10.40
CA TRP A 160 -13.64 12.18 -9.53
C TRP A 160 -14.30 13.32 -10.31
N TYR A 161 -13.68 13.78 -11.40
CA TYR A 161 -14.27 14.79 -12.26
C TYR A 161 -15.55 14.27 -12.93
N GLN A 162 -15.54 13.04 -13.45
CA GLN A 162 -16.73 12.45 -14.07
C GLN A 162 -17.85 12.21 -13.06
N TYR A 163 -17.52 11.70 -11.88
CA TYR A 163 -18.44 11.54 -10.76
C TYR A 163 -19.15 12.86 -10.42
N ASN A 164 -18.38 13.92 -10.21
CA ASN A 164 -18.93 15.22 -9.87
C ASN A 164 -19.79 15.82 -10.99
N LYS A 165 -19.50 15.54 -12.25
CA LYS A 165 -20.20 16.08 -13.40
C LYS A 165 -21.43 15.26 -13.81
N LYS A 166 -21.35 13.93 -13.73
CA LYS A 166 -22.33 13.04 -14.35
C LYS A 166 -23.24 12.32 -13.34
N CYS A 167 -22.78 12.06 -12.11
CA CYS A 167 -23.58 11.35 -11.12
C CYS A 167 -24.57 12.29 -10.45
N GLN A 168 -25.83 11.86 -10.37
CA GLN A 168 -26.87 12.57 -9.62
C GLN A 168 -26.71 12.35 -8.11
N ASP A 169 -26.55 11.09 -7.70
CA ASP A 169 -26.24 10.73 -6.32
C ASP A 169 -24.74 10.86 -6.05
N LYS A 170 -24.39 11.75 -5.12
CA LYS A 170 -23.01 12.01 -4.69
C LYS A 170 -22.70 11.49 -3.28
N SER A 171 -23.54 10.62 -2.75
CA SER A 171 -23.36 10.04 -1.41
C SER A 171 -22.15 9.11 -1.34
N ASN A 172 -21.86 8.38 -2.43
CA ASN A 172 -20.78 7.41 -2.49
C ASN A 172 -20.09 7.40 -3.86
N PHE A 173 -18.79 7.70 -3.85
CA PHE A 173 -17.97 7.73 -5.07
C PHE A 173 -17.98 6.40 -5.84
N ILE A 174 -17.83 5.27 -5.15
CA ILE A 174 -17.80 3.95 -5.80
C ILE A 174 -19.13 3.63 -6.45
N ASN A 175 -20.24 3.82 -5.75
CA ASN A 175 -21.57 3.59 -6.27
C ASN A 175 -21.84 4.49 -7.49
N GLY A 176 -21.45 5.76 -7.42
CA GLY A 176 -21.58 6.68 -8.52
C GLY A 176 -20.75 6.25 -9.75
N ILE A 177 -19.52 5.77 -9.57
CA ILE A 177 -18.73 5.26 -10.69
C ILE A 177 -19.35 3.96 -11.24
N CYS A 178 -19.80 3.04 -10.38
CA CYS A 178 -20.52 1.83 -10.82
C CYS A 178 -21.83 2.11 -11.55
N SER A 179 -22.46 3.26 -11.36
CA SER A 179 -23.63 3.67 -12.14
C SER A 179 -23.28 4.16 -13.56
N LEU A 180 -22.05 4.62 -13.78
CA LEU A 180 -21.59 5.16 -15.05
C LEU A 180 -20.98 4.12 -15.99
N TYR A 181 -20.51 2.99 -15.47
CA TYR A 181 -19.78 1.97 -16.21
C TYR A 181 -20.34 0.57 -15.96
N HIS A 182 -20.11 -0.32 -16.93
CA HIS A 182 -20.52 -1.74 -16.87
C HIS A 182 -19.49 -2.59 -16.11
N ASP A 183 -18.20 -2.31 -16.32
CA ASP A 183 -17.11 -2.95 -15.60
C ASP A 183 -16.29 -1.88 -14.87
N VAL A 184 -16.02 -2.10 -13.59
CA VAL A 184 -15.29 -1.15 -12.74
C VAL A 184 -14.28 -1.90 -11.88
N ARG A 185 -13.01 -1.67 -12.16
CA ARG A 185 -11.89 -2.30 -11.47
C ARG A 185 -10.88 -1.26 -11.01
N GLN A 186 -10.36 -1.43 -9.79
CA GLN A 186 -9.30 -0.59 -9.25
C GLN A 186 -8.02 -1.40 -9.13
N TYR A 187 -6.90 -0.78 -9.50
CA TYR A 187 -5.58 -1.37 -9.47
C TYR A 187 -4.64 -0.56 -8.60
N TRP A 188 -3.73 -1.28 -7.93
CA TRP A 188 -2.66 -0.71 -7.15
C TRP A 188 -1.34 -1.03 -7.83
N SER A 189 -0.45 -0.06 -7.90
CA SER A 189 0.86 -0.23 -8.51
C SER A 189 1.97 0.39 -7.67
N LYS A 190 3.20 -0.11 -7.83
CA LYS A 190 4.39 0.48 -7.20
C LYS A 190 4.64 1.88 -7.73
N GLN A 191 4.93 2.79 -6.82
CA GLN A 191 5.45 4.12 -7.10
C GLN A 191 6.83 4.25 -6.46
N PHE A 192 7.87 4.29 -7.26
CA PHE A 192 9.25 4.44 -6.83
C PHE A 192 9.52 5.88 -6.45
N ILE A 193 10.16 6.11 -5.30
CA ILE A 193 10.43 7.45 -4.77
C ILE A 193 11.87 7.81 -5.06
N TYR A 194 12.08 8.92 -5.73
CA TYR A 194 13.38 9.49 -6.04
C TYR A 194 13.52 10.87 -5.43
N ILE A 195 14.67 11.14 -4.80
CA ILE A 195 15.00 12.46 -4.29
C ILE A 195 16.35 12.94 -4.81
N GLN A 196 16.49 14.24 -4.96
CA GLN A 196 17.75 14.92 -5.22
C GLN A 196 17.97 15.99 -4.14
N ARG A 197 18.90 15.74 -3.23
CA ARG A 197 19.27 16.69 -2.19
C ARG A 197 20.15 17.77 -2.80
N LEU A 198 19.65 18.98 -2.85
CA LEU A 198 20.43 20.16 -3.26
C LEU A 198 21.25 20.68 -2.10
N ASP A 199 20.71 20.65 -0.88
CA ASP A 199 21.44 20.83 0.37
C ASP A 199 21.97 19.48 0.87
N LYS A 200 23.31 19.37 0.93
CA LYS A 200 23.97 18.13 1.39
C LYS A 200 23.90 17.90 2.89
N LYS A 201 23.42 18.88 3.67
CA LYS A 201 23.18 18.73 5.11
C LYS A 201 21.92 17.90 5.40
N LEU A 202 20.99 17.79 4.44
CA LEU A 202 19.82 16.95 4.58
C LEU A 202 20.22 15.47 4.60
N THR A 203 19.68 14.72 5.55
CA THR A 203 19.89 13.26 5.69
C THR A 203 18.66 12.51 5.18
N PRO A 204 18.78 11.60 4.22
CA PRO A 204 17.65 10.77 3.80
C PRO A 204 17.06 9.99 4.97
N ILE A 205 15.74 9.84 5.01
CA ILE A 205 15.04 9.09 6.07
C ILE A 205 15.48 7.62 6.08
N ASN A 206 15.78 7.06 4.91
CA ASN A 206 16.34 5.72 4.74
C ASN A 206 17.74 5.81 4.14
N LYS A 207 18.54 4.77 4.36
CA LYS A 207 19.76 4.57 3.58
C LYS A 207 19.38 4.48 2.10
N LYS A 208 20.26 5.00 1.22
CA LYS A 208 20.13 4.86 -0.23
C LYS A 208 19.95 3.36 -0.55
N GLU A 209 18.81 3.01 -1.12
CA GLU A 209 18.54 1.65 -1.60
C GLU A 209 19.18 1.46 -2.98
N GLN A 210 19.44 0.21 -3.36
CA GLN A 210 19.83 -0.10 -4.73
C GLN A 210 18.72 0.29 -5.68
N TYR A 211 19.08 0.81 -6.84
CA TYR A 211 18.10 1.16 -7.87
C TYR A 211 17.27 -0.06 -8.27
N PRO A 212 15.95 0.12 -8.41
CA PRO A 212 15.09 -0.95 -8.87
C PRO A 212 15.45 -1.30 -10.31
N LYS A 213 15.48 -2.59 -10.60
CA LYS A 213 15.72 -3.14 -11.94
C LYS A 213 14.60 -4.11 -12.28
N PRO A 214 14.31 -4.36 -13.57
CA PRO A 214 13.48 -5.48 -13.96
C PRO A 214 14.12 -6.74 -13.40
N SER A 215 13.41 -7.47 -12.56
CA SER A 215 13.83 -8.80 -12.14
C SER A 215 13.06 -9.79 -13.01
N THR A 216 13.78 -10.67 -13.70
CA THR A 216 13.19 -11.78 -14.43
C THR A 216 12.50 -12.79 -13.51
N ASP A 217 12.78 -12.71 -12.20
CA ASP A 217 12.33 -13.69 -11.20
C ASP A 217 11.08 -13.25 -10.42
N TYR A 218 10.60 -12.03 -10.63
CA TYR A 218 9.39 -11.54 -9.99
C TYR A 218 8.26 -11.38 -11.00
N PRO A 219 7.27 -12.27 -11.00
CA PRO A 219 6.01 -12.03 -11.68
C PRO A 219 5.37 -10.81 -11.01
N ILE A 220 5.29 -9.75 -11.78
CA ILE A 220 4.75 -8.51 -11.30
C ILE A 220 3.24 -8.60 -11.41
N LYS A 221 2.57 -8.83 -10.28
CA LYS A 221 1.12 -8.89 -10.19
C LYS A 221 0.58 -7.60 -9.59
N THR A 222 -0.51 -7.06 -10.11
CA THR A 222 -1.25 -5.91 -9.57
C THR A 222 -2.31 -6.40 -8.60
N LYS A 223 -2.51 -5.72 -7.49
CA LYS A 223 -3.71 -5.92 -6.70
C LYS A 223 -4.89 -5.35 -7.49
N GLU A 224 -5.84 -6.20 -7.77
CA GLU A 224 -7.08 -5.86 -8.43
C GLU A 224 -8.24 -5.91 -7.43
N LYS A 225 -9.13 -4.93 -7.50
CA LYS A 225 -10.40 -4.97 -6.81
C LYS A 225 -11.51 -4.72 -7.82
N ILE A 226 -12.35 -5.73 -8.02
CA ILE A 226 -13.52 -5.65 -8.89
C ILE A 226 -14.67 -5.07 -8.05
N TYR A 227 -15.24 -3.95 -8.51
CA TYR A 227 -16.40 -3.31 -7.89
C TYR A 227 -17.69 -3.63 -8.63
N LYS A 228 -17.60 -3.79 -9.96
CA LYS A 228 -18.71 -4.16 -10.83
C LYS A 228 -18.16 -4.95 -12.01
N GLU A 229 -18.81 -6.05 -12.35
CA GLU A 229 -18.52 -6.87 -13.50
C GLU A 229 -19.82 -7.18 -14.24
N ASP A 230 -19.85 -6.91 -15.54
CA ASP A 230 -20.96 -7.27 -16.42
C ASP A 230 -20.45 -8.24 -17.49
N LEU A 231 -20.62 -9.54 -17.24
CA LEU A 231 -20.19 -10.61 -18.13
C LEU A 231 -20.86 -10.54 -19.52
N ASN A 232 -22.08 -9.99 -19.62
CA ASN A 232 -22.77 -9.83 -20.89
C ASN A 232 -22.16 -8.70 -21.72
N TYR A 233 -21.61 -7.69 -21.08
CA TYR A 233 -20.90 -6.60 -21.75
C TYR A 233 -19.60 -7.10 -22.38
N PHE A 234 -18.82 -7.91 -21.66
CA PHE A 234 -17.57 -8.51 -22.16
C PHE A 234 -17.80 -9.42 -23.36
N ASN A 235 -18.84 -10.24 -23.36
CA ASN A 235 -19.15 -11.15 -24.46
C ASN A 235 -19.57 -10.44 -25.75
N LYS A 236 -20.06 -9.20 -25.67
CA LYS A 236 -20.46 -8.36 -26.83
C LYS A 236 -19.32 -7.53 -27.42
N THR A 237 -18.34 -7.16 -26.60
CA THR A 237 -17.22 -6.29 -27.00
C THR A 237 -15.93 -7.10 -27.10
N GLN A 238 -15.76 -7.91 -28.14
CA GLN A 238 -14.57 -8.74 -28.39
C GLN A 238 -13.26 -7.94 -28.64
N ASN A 239 -13.25 -6.64 -28.40
CA ASN A 239 -12.06 -5.79 -28.39
C ASN A 239 -11.62 -5.46 -26.95
N ILE A 240 -11.24 -6.48 -26.20
CA ILE A 240 -10.48 -6.25 -24.96
C ILE A 240 -9.09 -5.78 -25.38
N LYS A 241 -8.84 -4.47 -25.32
CA LYS A 241 -7.47 -3.98 -25.24
C LYS A 241 -6.79 -4.74 -24.11
N GLU A 242 -5.64 -5.37 -24.38
CA GLU A 242 -4.90 -6.13 -23.37
C GLU A 242 -4.87 -5.31 -22.06
N ILE A 243 -5.34 -5.92 -20.98
CA ILE A 243 -5.23 -5.31 -19.65
C ILE A 243 -3.74 -5.02 -19.46
N PRO A 244 -3.34 -3.76 -19.26
CA PRO A 244 -1.94 -3.44 -19.12
C PRO A 244 -1.31 -4.33 -18.07
N LYS A 245 -0.19 -4.99 -18.37
CA LYS A 245 0.53 -5.83 -17.40
C LYS A 245 1.07 -4.96 -16.29
N PHE A 246 0.54 -5.08 -15.08
CA PHE A 246 0.94 -4.29 -13.91
C PHE A 246 1.83 -5.11 -12.97
N TYR A 247 2.65 -4.39 -12.21
CA TYR A 247 3.58 -4.99 -11.25
C TYR A 247 2.87 -5.45 -9.98
N TYR A 248 2.96 -6.71 -9.67
CA TYR A 248 2.32 -7.36 -8.53
C TYR A 248 3.22 -7.42 -7.30
N ILE A 249 2.62 -7.33 -6.13
CA ILE A 249 3.29 -7.60 -4.88
C ILE A 249 2.52 -8.71 -4.20
N GLU A 250 3.18 -9.83 -3.98
CA GLU A 250 2.59 -10.94 -3.24
C GLU A 250 2.42 -10.63 -1.75
N ASP A 251 3.08 -9.56 -1.23
CA ASP A 251 3.15 -9.29 0.20
C ASP A 251 2.74 -7.85 0.54
N GLU A 252 1.43 -7.60 0.61
CA GLU A 252 0.83 -6.31 0.96
C GLU A 252 1.18 -5.88 2.39
N LEU A 253 1.36 -6.84 3.30
CA LEU A 253 1.69 -6.61 4.70
C LEU A 253 3.11 -6.09 4.89
N LEU A 254 4.09 -6.67 4.21
CA LEU A 254 5.48 -6.21 4.21
C LEU A 254 5.60 -4.77 3.69
N PHE A 255 4.80 -4.44 2.70
CA PHE A 255 4.79 -3.09 2.13
C PHE A 255 4.24 -2.06 3.12
N THR A 256 3.09 -2.31 3.72
CA THR A 256 2.46 -1.39 4.69
C THR A 256 3.38 -1.16 5.89
N LYS A 257 3.99 -2.20 6.42
CA LYS A 257 5.01 -2.11 7.48
C LYS A 257 6.23 -1.30 7.04
N LYS A 258 6.79 -1.59 5.86
CA LYS A 258 7.97 -0.89 5.33
C LYS A 258 7.69 0.60 5.10
N THR A 259 6.50 0.95 4.65
CA THR A 259 6.07 2.35 4.45
C THR A 259 5.86 3.06 5.79
N LEU A 260 5.28 2.39 6.76
CA LEU A 260 5.01 2.94 8.09
C LEU A 260 6.29 3.09 8.90
N LYS A 261 7.24 2.14 8.83
CA LYS A 261 8.60 2.30 9.34
C LYS A 261 9.33 3.51 8.74
N ARG A 262 9.22 3.71 7.42
CA ARG A 262 9.79 4.87 6.72
C ARG A 262 9.22 6.20 7.18
N ARG A 263 7.99 6.21 7.69
CA ARG A 263 7.33 7.40 8.20
C ARG A 263 7.69 7.73 9.65
N GLY A 264 8.50 6.90 10.32
CA GLY A 264 8.75 7.02 11.77
C GLY A 264 7.47 6.89 12.61
N GLN A 265 6.39 6.35 12.01
CA GLN A 265 5.05 6.32 12.60
C GLN A 265 4.73 5.01 13.31
N ILE A 266 5.58 3.99 13.13
CA ILE A 266 5.45 2.72 13.82
C ILE A 266 6.85 2.30 14.26
N GLU A 267 7.06 2.31 15.58
CA GLU A 267 7.96 1.35 16.19
C GLU A 267 7.50 -0.04 15.74
N GLU A 268 8.43 -0.93 15.45
CA GLU A 268 8.06 -2.32 15.16
C GLU A 268 7.13 -2.80 16.26
N LYS A 269 5.85 -2.95 15.96
CA LYS A 269 4.98 -3.75 16.80
C LYS A 269 5.50 -5.17 16.68
N LYS A 270 6.29 -5.57 17.64
CA LYS A 270 6.73 -6.96 17.77
C LYS A 270 5.56 -7.85 18.20
N GLU A 271 4.46 -7.24 18.67
CA GLU A 271 3.28 -7.95 19.17
C GLU A 271 2.56 -8.70 18.06
N VAL A 272 2.23 -9.95 18.34
CA VAL A 272 1.44 -10.83 17.48
C VAL A 272 0.29 -11.46 18.24
N TYR A 273 -0.73 -11.87 17.52
CA TYR A 273 -1.92 -12.54 18.06
C TYR A 273 -1.99 -13.95 17.54
N ALA A 274 -1.90 -14.93 18.41
CA ALA A 274 -1.98 -16.34 18.06
C ALA A 274 -3.39 -16.88 18.36
N VAL A 275 -3.89 -17.70 17.45
CA VAL A 275 -5.17 -18.40 17.55
C VAL A 275 -4.90 -19.88 17.75
N TYR A 276 -5.49 -20.44 18.79
CA TYR A 276 -5.37 -21.84 19.14
C TYR A 276 -6.75 -22.50 19.08
N ASN A 277 -6.77 -23.76 18.69
CA ASN A 277 -7.99 -24.55 18.75
C ASN A 277 -8.44 -24.83 20.19
N GLU A 278 -9.50 -25.58 20.34
CA GLU A 278 -10.06 -25.92 21.64
C GLU A 278 -9.14 -26.79 22.52
N ASN A 279 -8.19 -27.49 21.91
CA ASN A 279 -7.19 -28.33 22.59
C ASN A 279 -5.87 -27.58 22.88
N GLY A 280 -5.81 -26.28 22.53
CA GLY A 280 -4.62 -25.45 22.76
C GLY A 280 -3.56 -25.52 21.68
N LEU A 281 -3.77 -26.27 20.60
CA LEU A 281 -2.83 -26.34 19.49
C LEU A 281 -2.92 -25.09 18.62
N LEU A 282 -1.78 -24.54 18.23
CA LEU A 282 -1.67 -23.37 17.39
C LEU A 282 -2.32 -23.63 16.02
N GLU A 283 -3.22 -22.76 15.61
CA GLU A 283 -3.84 -22.81 14.28
C GLU A 283 -3.29 -21.72 13.36
N ASP A 284 -3.06 -20.49 13.90
CA ASP A 284 -2.63 -19.38 13.08
C ASP A 284 -2.04 -18.25 13.91
N ILE A 285 -1.28 -17.34 13.26
CA ILE A 285 -0.64 -16.17 13.86
C ILE A 285 -0.98 -14.93 13.04
N TYR A 286 -1.47 -13.90 13.70
CA TYR A 286 -1.87 -12.62 13.11
C TYR A 286 -1.08 -11.47 13.71
N GLU A 287 -0.81 -10.45 12.92
CA GLU A 287 -0.13 -9.25 13.38
C GLU A 287 -1.07 -8.21 13.99
N GLU A 288 -2.34 -8.25 13.58
CA GLU A 288 -3.39 -7.40 14.13
C GLU A 288 -4.67 -8.19 14.43
N ILE A 289 -5.39 -7.77 15.47
CA ILE A 289 -6.71 -8.37 15.79
C ILE A 289 -7.70 -8.21 14.63
N SER A 290 -7.54 -7.15 13.83
CA SER A 290 -8.37 -6.88 12.65
C SER A 290 -8.25 -7.92 11.56
N ASP A 291 -7.13 -8.65 11.55
CA ASP A 291 -6.83 -9.64 10.52
C ASP A 291 -7.42 -11.03 10.87
N ILE A 292 -7.86 -11.20 12.12
CA ILE A 292 -8.51 -12.43 12.57
C ILE A 292 -9.95 -12.47 12.03
N LYS A 293 -10.12 -13.05 10.84
CA LYS A 293 -11.42 -13.19 10.16
C LYS A 293 -11.93 -14.63 10.27
N ILE A 294 -12.37 -15.03 11.45
CA ILE A 294 -12.94 -16.35 11.66
C ILE A 294 -14.46 -16.26 11.66
N THR A 295 -15.13 -17.02 10.80
CA THR A 295 -16.59 -17.03 10.68
C THR A 295 -17.26 -17.28 12.03
N GLY A 296 -18.18 -16.41 12.41
CA GLY A 296 -18.92 -16.48 13.65
C GLY A 296 -18.21 -15.88 14.88
N TYR A 297 -17.02 -15.24 14.71
CA TYR A 297 -16.30 -14.58 15.81
C TYR A 297 -16.33 -13.06 15.62
N LEU A 298 -16.71 -12.36 16.69
CA LEU A 298 -16.75 -10.89 16.72
C LEU A 298 -15.45 -10.34 17.27
N LYS A 299 -14.92 -9.28 16.66
CA LYS A 299 -13.68 -8.61 17.06
C LYS A 299 -13.66 -8.23 18.55
N GLU A 300 -14.78 -7.71 19.07
CA GLU A 300 -14.89 -7.32 20.48
C GLU A 300 -14.87 -8.53 21.43
N GLY A 301 -15.44 -9.66 21.00
CA GLY A 301 -15.36 -10.92 21.75
C GLY A 301 -13.94 -11.47 21.82
N ILE A 302 -13.17 -11.34 20.72
CA ILE A 302 -11.75 -11.72 20.67
C ILE A 302 -10.92 -10.84 21.60
N LYS A 303 -11.09 -9.51 21.54
CA LYS A 303 -10.40 -8.57 22.44
C LYS A 303 -10.67 -8.88 23.91
N LYS A 304 -11.93 -9.16 24.24
CA LYS A 304 -12.33 -9.52 25.61
C LYS A 304 -11.70 -10.85 26.04
N ALA A 305 -11.67 -11.86 25.17
CA ALA A 305 -11.04 -13.13 25.44
C ALA A 305 -9.55 -13.02 25.72
N ILE A 306 -8.84 -12.17 24.93
CA ILE A 306 -7.41 -11.88 25.15
C ILE A 306 -7.19 -11.20 26.50
N LYS A 307 -7.99 -10.15 26.81
CA LYS A 307 -7.88 -9.38 28.05
C LYS A 307 -8.15 -10.24 29.29
N GLU A 308 -9.17 -11.09 29.23
CA GLU A 308 -9.59 -11.95 30.35
C GLU A 308 -8.87 -13.30 30.35
N ASN A 309 -7.94 -13.54 29.45
CA ASN A 309 -7.18 -14.79 29.30
C ASN A 309 -8.09 -16.04 29.29
N ARG A 310 -9.20 -15.97 28.58
CA ARG A 310 -10.21 -17.02 28.53
C ARG A 310 -10.53 -17.48 27.14
N LYS A 311 -11.14 -18.66 27.03
CA LYS A 311 -11.68 -19.21 25.80
C LYS A 311 -12.85 -18.36 25.30
N TYR A 312 -12.88 -18.07 24.00
CA TYR A 312 -14.03 -17.47 23.32
C TYR A 312 -14.58 -18.48 22.31
N LYS A 313 -15.81 -18.96 22.55
CA LYS A 313 -16.40 -20.12 21.88
C LYS A 313 -15.48 -21.34 22.01
N ASN A 314 -14.95 -21.86 20.92
CA ASN A 314 -14.09 -23.06 20.90
C ASN A 314 -12.61 -22.73 20.58
N LYS A 315 -12.17 -21.47 20.74
CA LYS A 315 -10.78 -21.06 20.45
C LYS A 315 -10.19 -20.24 21.59
N TYR A 316 -8.86 -20.31 21.71
CA TYR A 316 -8.09 -19.41 22.57
C TYR A 316 -7.39 -18.37 21.72
N PHE A 317 -7.32 -17.15 22.21
CA PHE A 317 -6.67 -16.01 21.59
C PHE A 317 -5.63 -15.46 22.54
N LYS A 318 -4.37 -15.42 22.12
CA LYS A 318 -3.27 -14.95 22.96
C LYS A 318 -2.51 -13.86 22.23
N LYS A 319 -1.96 -12.93 23.02
CA LYS A 319 -1.10 -11.85 22.54
C LYS A 319 0.33 -12.11 23.02
N PHE A 320 1.27 -12.07 22.11
CA PHE A 320 2.69 -12.23 22.37
C PHE A 320 3.45 -10.97 21.95
N LYS A 321 4.58 -10.71 22.61
CA LYS A 321 5.43 -9.56 22.29
C LYS A 321 6.16 -9.75 20.96
N ASN A 322 6.61 -10.97 20.67
CA ASN A 322 7.32 -11.34 19.45
C ASN A 322 6.72 -12.60 18.86
N LYS A 323 6.95 -12.85 17.58
CA LYS A 323 6.49 -14.05 16.88
C LYS A 323 7.20 -15.31 17.40
N GLU A 324 8.44 -15.16 17.80
CA GLU A 324 9.29 -16.21 18.35
C GLU A 324 8.81 -16.70 19.73
N ASP A 325 8.03 -15.85 20.43
CA ASP A 325 7.45 -16.19 21.75
C ASP A 325 6.17 -17.03 21.62
N VAL A 326 5.65 -17.23 20.39
CA VAL A 326 4.39 -17.98 20.19
C VAL A 326 4.65 -19.47 20.40
N LEU A 327 3.93 -20.00 21.34
CA LEU A 327 4.01 -21.43 21.69
C LEU A 327 3.23 -22.27 20.66
N PRO A 328 3.76 -23.43 20.23
CA PRO A 328 3.03 -24.36 19.35
C PRO A 328 1.82 -24.99 20.07
N ASP A 329 1.88 -25.05 21.39
CA ASP A 329 0.85 -25.62 22.26
C ASP A 329 0.75 -24.76 23.55
N LEU A 330 -0.46 -24.47 23.99
CA LEU A 330 -0.71 -23.71 25.23
C LEU A 330 -0.59 -24.57 26.50
N ASN A 331 -0.27 -25.87 26.39
CA ASN A 331 -0.26 -26.79 27.53
C ASN A 331 -1.52 -26.65 28.39
N ILE A 332 -2.69 -26.68 27.75
CA ILE A 332 -3.95 -26.54 28.41
C ILE A 332 -4.24 -27.82 29.19
N GLU A 333 -4.31 -27.70 30.49
CA GLU A 333 -4.71 -28.83 31.30
C GLU A 333 -6.19 -29.19 31.04
N PRO A 334 -6.51 -30.47 30.90
CA PRO A 334 -7.89 -30.93 30.78
C PRO A 334 -8.73 -30.46 31.99
N ILE A 335 -10.00 -30.16 31.73
CA ILE A 335 -10.96 -29.88 32.82
C ILE A 335 -11.31 -31.13 33.61
N CYS A 336 -11.24 -32.27 32.95
CA CYS A 336 -11.43 -33.57 33.59
C CYS A 336 -10.90 -34.71 32.67
N TRP A 337 -10.80 -35.89 33.27
CA TRP A 337 -10.58 -37.15 32.55
C TRP A 337 -11.77 -38.06 32.79
N ILE A 338 -12.27 -38.68 31.73
CA ILE A 338 -13.32 -39.73 31.78
C ILE A 338 -12.75 -40.98 31.17
N ASP A 339 -12.70 -42.08 31.95
CA ASP A 339 -12.08 -43.33 31.53
C ASP A 339 -10.64 -43.13 30.99
N ASN A 340 -9.86 -42.24 31.63
CA ASN A 340 -8.51 -41.78 31.26
C ASN A 340 -8.41 -40.95 29.96
N ILE A 341 -9.52 -40.57 29.34
CA ILE A 341 -9.55 -39.70 28.18
C ILE A 341 -9.66 -38.25 28.68
N PRO A 342 -8.76 -37.33 28.25
CA PRO A 342 -8.81 -35.93 28.65
C PRO A 342 -9.92 -35.18 27.94
N PHE A 343 -10.63 -34.31 28.66
CA PHE A 343 -11.65 -33.39 28.13
C PHE A 343 -11.29 -31.94 28.48
N TYR A 344 -11.34 -31.06 27.49
CA TYR A 344 -10.95 -29.68 27.58
C TYR A 344 -12.16 -28.71 27.67
N ASN A 345 -13.37 -29.21 27.47
CA ASN A 345 -14.61 -28.43 27.57
C ASN A 345 -15.80 -29.28 28.03
N ARG A 346 -16.75 -28.61 28.66
CA ARG A 346 -17.93 -29.26 29.23
C ARG A 346 -18.90 -29.86 28.18
N SER A 347 -18.89 -29.30 26.95
CA SER A 347 -19.78 -29.75 25.89
C SER A 347 -19.40 -31.14 25.39
N ASP A 348 -18.11 -31.43 25.36
CA ASP A 348 -17.62 -32.76 24.94
C ASP A 348 -17.87 -33.80 26.02
N VAL A 349 -17.78 -33.40 27.29
CA VAL A 349 -18.18 -34.24 28.44
C VAL A 349 -19.67 -34.60 28.33
N VAL A 350 -20.53 -33.61 28.01
CA VAL A 350 -21.98 -33.85 27.78
C VAL A 350 -22.21 -34.91 26.70
N LYS A 351 -21.54 -34.76 25.57
CA LYS A 351 -21.69 -35.70 24.44
C LYS A 351 -21.13 -37.07 24.74
N TYR A 352 -19.92 -37.16 25.27
CA TYR A 352 -19.25 -38.44 25.54
C TYR A 352 -19.93 -39.25 26.65
N ALA A 353 -20.35 -38.59 27.72
CA ALA A 353 -21.04 -39.23 28.84
C ALA A 353 -22.54 -39.42 28.59
N ASN A 354 -23.08 -38.87 27.51
CA ASN A 354 -24.50 -38.88 27.14
C ASN A 354 -25.40 -38.38 28.29
N VAL A 355 -25.07 -37.22 28.87
CA VAL A 355 -25.78 -36.62 30.00
C VAL A 355 -26.17 -35.18 29.68
N THR A 356 -27.02 -34.59 30.56
CA THR A 356 -27.39 -33.16 30.41
C THR A 356 -26.27 -32.25 30.88
N ARG A 357 -26.26 -31.01 30.37
CA ARG A 357 -25.31 -29.97 30.77
C ARG A 357 -25.42 -29.67 32.30
N GLN A 358 -26.64 -29.77 32.81
CA GLN A 358 -26.88 -29.58 34.26
C GLN A 358 -26.23 -30.70 35.06
N ALA A 359 -26.30 -31.96 34.60
CA ALA A 359 -25.66 -33.11 35.25
C ALA A 359 -24.14 -32.96 35.33
N VAL A 360 -23.51 -32.46 34.24
CA VAL A 360 -22.07 -32.15 34.20
C VAL A 360 -21.74 -31.07 35.23
N GLN A 361 -22.54 -29.98 35.29
CA GLN A 361 -22.33 -28.88 36.24
C GLN A 361 -22.51 -29.32 37.70
N ASN A 362 -23.48 -30.13 37.99
CA ASN A 362 -23.72 -30.72 39.31
C ASN A 362 -22.59 -31.67 39.72
N SER A 363 -22.15 -32.52 38.84
CA SER A 363 -21.02 -33.44 39.06
C SER A 363 -19.74 -32.64 39.38
N PHE A 364 -19.48 -31.59 38.63
CA PHE A 364 -18.33 -30.71 38.86
C PHE A 364 -18.41 -30.03 40.24
N LYS A 365 -19.55 -29.42 40.61
CA LYS A 365 -19.75 -28.72 41.87
C LYS A 365 -19.60 -29.67 43.07
N ASN A 366 -20.13 -30.87 42.96
CA ASN A 366 -20.15 -31.85 44.03
C ASN A 366 -18.94 -32.82 44.02
N ASN A 367 -17.94 -32.55 43.13
CA ASN A 367 -16.78 -33.43 42.94
C ASN A 367 -17.16 -34.89 42.71
N GLY A 368 -18.19 -35.09 41.89
CA GLY A 368 -18.71 -36.43 41.60
C GLY A 368 -17.65 -37.33 40.95
N LYS A 369 -17.58 -38.60 41.37
CA LYS A 369 -16.60 -39.56 40.86
C LYS A 369 -17.08 -40.30 39.62
N THR A 370 -18.35 -40.16 39.28
CA THR A 370 -18.96 -40.77 38.09
C THR A 370 -19.91 -39.82 37.39
N ILE A 371 -20.03 -39.90 36.09
CA ILE A 371 -21.00 -39.17 35.27
C ILE A 371 -21.49 -40.06 34.13
N GLY A 372 -22.82 -40.22 33.98
CA GLY A 372 -23.38 -41.12 32.99
C GLY A 372 -22.87 -42.57 33.10
N GLY A 373 -22.61 -43.02 34.33
CA GLY A 373 -22.04 -44.33 34.59
C GLY A 373 -20.53 -44.51 34.34
N LYS A 374 -19.87 -43.44 33.88
CA LYS A 374 -18.41 -43.42 33.55
C LYS A 374 -17.62 -42.80 34.71
N LYS A 375 -16.41 -43.35 34.96
CA LYS A 375 -15.50 -42.80 35.99
C LYS A 375 -14.96 -41.42 35.53
N ILE A 376 -15.09 -40.40 36.37
CA ILE A 376 -14.58 -39.05 36.06
C ILE A 376 -13.62 -38.56 37.17
N ILE A 377 -12.57 -37.86 36.71
CA ILE A 377 -11.61 -37.17 37.58
C ILE A 377 -11.63 -35.68 37.17
N TRP A 378 -12.08 -34.81 38.05
CA TRP A 378 -12.12 -33.36 37.82
C TRP A 378 -10.79 -32.69 38.12
N ASN A 379 -10.32 -31.84 37.25
CA ASN A 379 -9.20 -30.95 37.51
C ASN A 379 -9.71 -29.66 38.16
N LYS A 380 -9.45 -29.48 39.43
CA LYS A 380 -9.93 -28.31 40.22
C LYS A 380 -9.13 -27.03 39.94
N ASN A 381 -7.97 -27.12 39.30
CA ASN A 381 -7.14 -25.95 39.03
C ASN A 381 -7.65 -25.16 37.82
N ASN A 382 -8.61 -25.67 37.04
CA ASN A 382 -9.16 -25.08 35.83
C ASN A 382 -10.58 -24.52 36.05
N THR A 383 -10.86 -23.85 37.14
CA THR A 383 -12.13 -23.16 37.40
C THR A 383 -12.09 -21.68 37.08
#